data_f330f90c0efd1b77dbb83f7cdc8b086a
#
_entry.id   f330f90c0efd1b77dbb83f7cdc8b086a
#
_cell.length_a   1.000
_cell.length_b   1.000
_cell.length_c   1.000
_cell.angle_alpha   90.00
_cell.angle_beta   90.00
_cell.angle_gamma   90.00
#
_symmetry.space_group_name_H-M   'P 1'
#
loop_
_entity.id
_entity.type
_entity.pdbx_description
1 polymer ?
#
loop_
_entity_poly.entity_id
_entity_poly.type
_entity_poly.pdbx_seq_one_letter_code
_entity_poly.pdbx_strand_id
1 'polypeptide(L)'
;MISATRVLLLVMLAGLTSPASHTVLSPEPGQGSQVIEMTAKRYDFEPSPIRVKQGSKVQLKITTVDREHGVKFNLYPDGAKETGSPGLIFASPQDCYKVETGSATTVTFTAQTPGTYSFKCCVSCGMGHGRMKGKLIVEP
;
A
#
# COMPACT_ATOMS: atom_id res chain seq x y z
N MET A 1 3.82 -63.18 -65.15
CA MET A 1 4.87 -62.14 -64.90
C MET A 1 4.18 -60.91 -64.39
N ILE A 2 4.14 -60.73 -63.08
CA ILE A 2 3.37 -59.66 -62.42
C ILE A 2 4.37 -58.75 -61.71
N SER A 3 4.49 -57.50 -62.18
CA SER A 3 5.36 -56.50 -61.64
C SER A 3 4.65 -55.81 -60.46
N ALA A 4 5.26 -55.87 -59.33
CA ALA A 4 4.71 -55.24 -58.12
C ALA A 4 5.30 -53.81 -57.94
N THR A 5 4.50 -52.81 -58.23
CA THR A 5 4.82 -51.40 -57.97
C THR A 5 4.64 -51.07 -56.54
N ARG A 6 5.71 -50.76 -55.77
CA ARG A 6 5.66 -50.29 -54.44
C ARG A 6 5.36 -48.78 -54.43
N VAL A 7 4.18 -48.42 -53.93
CA VAL A 7 3.80 -47.05 -53.66
C VAL A 7 4.36 -46.67 -52.27
N LEU A 8 5.29 -45.74 -52.23
CA LEU A 8 5.89 -45.17 -51.02
C LEU A 8 4.98 -44.06 -50.52
N LEU A 9 4.26 -44.33 -49.43
CA LEU A 9 3.40 -43.33 -48.80
C LEU A 9 4.25 -42.42 -47.88
N LEU A 10 4.48 -41.18 -48.32
CA LEU A 10 5.18 -40.16 -47.55
C LEU A 10 4.19 -39.53 -46.55
N VAL A 11 4.31 -39.88 -45.28
CA VAL A 11 3.51 -39.25 -44.21
C VAL A 11 4.21 -37.96 -43.83
N MET A 12 3.64 -36.83 -44.24
CA MET A 12 4.04 -35.49 -43.78
C MET A 12 3.49 -35.27 -42.38
N LEU A 13 4.37 -35.29 -41.38
CA LEU A 13 4.04 -34.89 -39.99
C LEU A 13 4.03 -33.35 -39.95
N ALA A 14 2.83 -32.77 -40.00
CA ALA A 14 2.65 -31.34 -39.75
C ALA A 14 2.80 -31.07 -38.25
N GLY A 15 3.93 -30.49 -37.85
CA GLY A 15 4.15 -30.04 -36.48
C GLY A 15 3.27 -28.84 -36.18
N LEU A 16 2.29 -29.03 -35.29
CA LEU A 16 1.54 -27.92 -34.70
C LEU A 16 2.43 -27.21 -33.67
N THR A 17 3.04 -26.10 -34.04
CA THR A 17 3.63 -25.16 -33.09
C THR A 17 2.52 -24.30 -32.52
N SER A 18 2.09 -24.60 -31.30
CA SER A 18 1.19 -23.73 -30.53
C SER A 18 1.95 -22.48 -30.11
N PRO A 19 1.48 -21.26 -30.43
CA PRO A 19 2.04 -20.05 -29.84
C PRO A 19 1.71 -20.03 -28.33
N ALA A 20 2.73 -19.96 -27.49
CA ALA A 20 2.57 -19.73 -26.07
C ALA A 20 1.98 -18.31 -25.88
N SER A 21 0.70 -18.26 -25.53
CA SER A 21 0.05 -17.01 -25.14
C SER A 21 0.62 -16.57 -23.80
N HIS A 22 1.53 -15.61 -23.82
CA HIS A 22 1.95 -14.90 -22.62
C HIS A 22 0.79 -14.01 -22.16
N THR A 23 0.02 -14.50 -21.19
CA THR A 23 -0.95 -13.68 -20.50
C THR A 23 -0.18 -12.66 -19.66
N VAL A 24 -0.07 -11.44 -20.17
CA VAL A 24 0.41 -10.31 -19.37
C VAL A 24 -0.70 -10.01 -18.37
N LEU A 25 -0.49 -10.41 -17.11
CA LEU A 25 -1.35 -9.99 -16.01
C LEU A 25 -1.22 -8.47 -15.88
N SER A 26 -2.22 -7.75 -16.38
CA SER A 26 -2.38 -6.33 -16.06
C SER A 26 -2.61 -6.22 -14.56
N PRO A 27 -1.87 -5.33 -13.83
CA PRO A 27 -2.13 -5.11 -12.42
C PRO A 27 -3.57 -4.61 -12.26
N GLU A 28 -4.35 -5.28 -11.41
CA GLU A 28 -5.71 -4.84 -11.08
C GLU A 28 -5.69 -3.42 -10.51
N PRO A 29 -6.70 -2.59 -10.87
CA PRO A 29 -6.86 -1.25 -10.28
C PRO A 29 -7.11 -1.39 -8.77
N GLY A 30 -6.15 -0.96 -7.95
CA GLY A 30 -6.19 -1.02 -6.49
C GLY A 30 -4.96 -1.65 -5.83
N GLN A 31 -4.14 -2.42 -6.53
CA GLN A 31 -2.92 -3.03 -5.99
C GLN A 31 -1.64 -2.21 -6.25
N GLY A 32 -1.78 -0.94 -6.60
CA GLY A 32 -0.63 -0.04 -6.77
C GLY A 32 0.07 0.28 -5.46
N SER A 33 1.40 0.40 -5.49
CA SER A 33 2.16 1.02 -4.39
C SER A 33 2.00 2.54 -4.50
N GLN A 34 1.51 3.21 -3.45
CA GLN A 34 1.33 4.65 -3.38
C GLN A 34 2.36 5.25 -2.42
N VAL A 35 3.15 6.20 -2.90
CA VAL A 35 4.08 6.96 -2.05
C VAL A 35 3.43 8.31 -1.71
N ILE A 36 3.36 8.62 -0.43
CA ILE A 36 2.80 9.88 0.08
C ILE A 36 3.86 10.54 0.95
N GLU A 37 4.14 11.79 0.71
CA GLU A 37 4.98 12.61 1.57
C GLU A 37 4.11 13.38 2.56
N MET A 38 4.47 13.36 3.84
CA MET A 38 3.80 14.07 4.91
C MET A 38 4.80 14.87 5.73
N THR A 39 4.47 16.12 6.03
CA THR A 39 5.24 16.97 6.92
C THR A 39 4.54 17.11 8.26
N ALA A 40 5.28 16.86 9.34
CA ALA A 40 4.85 17.15 10.70
C ALA A 40 5.46 18.48 11.16
N LYS A 41 4.63 19.35 11.69
CA LYS A 41 5.05 20.65 12.27
C LYS A 41 4.11 21.00 13.43
N ARG A 42 4.50 21.89 14.33
CA ARG A 42 3.64 22.33 15.44
C ARG A 42 2.44 23.14 14.93
N TYR A 43 1.21 22.70 15.05
CA TYR A 43 0.73 21.46 15.66
C TYR A 43 -0.18 20.75 14.65
N ASP A 44 0.39 20.42 13.50
CA ASP A 44 -0.33 19.97 12.33
C ASP A 44 0.42 18.89 11.54
N PHE A 45 -0.30 18.18 10.70
CA PHE A 45 0.22 17.25 9.71
C PHE A 45 -0.27 17.66 8.31
N GLU A 46 0.62 17.76 7.36
CA GLU A 46 0.30 18.12 5.98
C GLU A 46 0.81 17.06 4.98
N PRO A 47 -0.06 16.56 4.09
CA PRO A 47 -1.49 16.82 3.97
C PRO A 47 -2.33 16.13 5.05
N SER A 48 -3.48 16.72 5.38
CA SER A 48 -4.53 16.08 6.15
C SER A 48 -5.89 16.61 5.67
N PRO A 49 -6.85 15.75 5.27
CA PRO A 49 -6.77 14.30 5.28
C PRO A 49 -5.87 13.72 4.17
N ILE A 50 -5.26 12.56 4.46
CA ILE A 50 -4.63 11.71 3.46
C ILE A 50 -5.70 10.80 2.85
N ARG A 51 -5.72 10.63 1.53
CA ARG A 51 -6.67 9.74 0.85
C ARG A 51 -5.94 8.63 0.12
N VAL A 52 -6.39 7.39 0.31
CA VAL A 52 -5.84 6.19 -0.34
C VAL A 52 -6.98 5.27 -0.78
N LYS A 53 -6.72 4.42 -1.76
CA LYS A 53 -7.70 3.41 -2.19
C LYS A 53 -7.57 2.13 -1.36
N GLN A 54 -8.71 1.45 -1.17
CA GLN A 54 -8.72 0.11 -0.58
C GLN A 54 -7.81 -0.84 -1.37
N GLY A 55 -7.07 -1.68 -0.65
CA GLY A 55 -6.12 -2.64 -1.22
C GLY A 55 -4.75 -2.04 -1.55
N SER A 56 -4.58 -0.72 -1.51
CA SER A 56 -3.29 -0.09 -1.80
C SER A 56 -2.25 -0.39 -0.74
N LYS A 57 -1.02 -0.67 -1.17
CA LYS A 57 0.16 -0.64 -0.32
C LYS A 57 0.70 0.79 -0.31
N VAL A 58 0.74 1.40 0.86
CA VAL A 58 1.12 2.80 1.04
C VAL A 58 2.49 2.89 1.69
N GLN A 59 3.36 3.74 1.15
CA GLN A 59 4.60 4.18 1.76
C GLN A 59 4.43 5.65 2.15
N LEU A 60 4.20 5.90 3.44
CA LEU A 60 4.08 7.24 3.99
C LEU A 60 5.44 7.71 4.47
N LYS A 61 6.05 8.65 3.75
CA LYS A 61 7.33 9.26 4.11
C LYS A 61 7.07 10.52 4.93
N ILE A 62 7.45 10.49 6.19
CA ILE A 62 7.17 11.56 7.16
C ILE A 62 8.46 12.32 7.44
N THR A 63 8.40 13.65 7.33
CA THR A 63 9.48 14.57 7.70
C THR A 63 8.98 15.56 8.73
N THR A 64 9.91 16.23 9.42
CA THR A 64 9.59 17.33 10.32
C THR A 64 10.47 18.54 10.03
N VAL A 65 9.91 19.75 10.23
CA VAL A 65 10.57 21.02 9.91
C VAL A 65 10.95 21.84 11.14
N ASP A 66 10.50 21.45 12.33
CA ASP A 66 10.69 22.27 13.54
C ASP A 66 11.32 21.52 14.71
N ARG A 67 10.88 20.31 15.01
CA ARG A 67 11.38 19.48 16.12
C ARG A 67 10.96 18.03 15.95
N GLU A 68 11.41 17.15 16.85
CA GLU A 68 10.93 15.76 16.89
C GLU A 68 9.40 15.71 17.08
N HIS A 69 8.76 14.90 16.27
CA HIS A 69 7.37 14.51 16.37
C HIS A 69 7.25 12.98 16.34
N GLY A 70 6.04 12.48 16.42
CA GLY A 70 5.77 11.07 16.21
C GLY A 70 4.35 10.91 15.70
N VAL A 71 4.07 9.79 15.06
CA VAL A 71 2.72 9.49 14.55
C VAL A 71 2.27 8.16 15.09
N LYS A 72 1.08 8.15 15.70
CA LYS A 72 0.35 6.96 16.11
C LYS A 72 -0.97 6.90 15.35
N PHE A 73 -1.20 5.79 14.67
CA PHE A 73 -2.43 5.55 13.90
C PHE A 73 -3.43 4.72 14.70
N ASN A 74 -4.71 5.02 14.56
CA ASN A 74 -5.75 4.07 14.89
C ASN A 74 -5.73 2.96 13.81
N LEU A 75 -5.82 1.70 14.25
CA LEU A 75 -5.77 0.55 13.35
C LEU A 75 -7.15 0.16 12.79
N TYR A 76 -8.20 0.63 13.44
CA TYR A 76 -9.60 0.40 13.08
C TYR A 76 -10.25 1.71 12.64
N PRO A 77 -11.25 1.66 11.75
CA PRO A 77 -11.99 2.86 11.37
C PRO A 77 -12.59 3.56 12.59
N ASP A 78 -12.60 4.88 12.58
CA ASP A 78 -13.17 5.69 13.65
C ASP A 78 -14.65 5.29 13.89
N GLY A 79 -15.00 5.01 15.15
CA GLY A 79 -16.33 4.54 15.54
C GLY A 79 -16.60 3.05 15.35
N ALA A 80 -15.70 2.30 14.72
CA ALA A 80 -15.80 0.86 14.65
C ALA A 80 -15.34 0.19 15.95
N LYS A 81 -15.84 -1.04 16.18
CA LYS A 81 -15.32 -1.86 17.29
C LYS A 81 -13.91 -2.35 16.95
N GLU A 82 -13.02 -2.26 17.92
CA GLU A 82 -11.64 -2.78 17.78
C GLU A 82 -11.61 -4.30 17.94
N THR A 83 -12.28 -5.00 17.02
CA THR A 83 -12.40 -6.46 17.04
C THR A 83 -12.10 -7.04 15.65
N GLY A 84 -11.50 -8.23 15.60
CA GLY A 84 -11.11 -8.86 14.35
C GLY A 84 -9.81 -8.29 13.76
N SER A 85 -9.68 -8.37 12.43
CA SER A 85 -8.49 -7.89 11.74
C SER A 85 -8.48 -6.36 11.65
N PRO A 86 -7.33 -5.71 11.91
CA PRO A 86 -7.19 -4.28 11.71
C PRO A 86 -7.48 -3.86 10.26
N GLY A 87 -8.01 -2.66 10.07
CA GLY A 87 -8.24 -2.10 8.74
C GLY A 87 -6.99 -1.51 8.09
N LEU A 88 -5.97 -1.18 8.89
CA LEU A 88 -4.63 -0.80 8.45
C LEU A 88 -3.63 -1.86 8.91
N ILE A 89 -2.92 -2.49 7.98
CA ILE A 89 -1.92 -3.52 8.27
C ILE A 89 -0.54 -2.94 8.03
N PHE A 90 0.21 -2.69 9.09
CA PHE A 90 1.56 -2.14 9.03
C PHE A 90 2.60 -3.22 8.80
N ALA A 91 3.57 -2.96 7.92
CA ALA A 91 4.69 -3.87 7.66
C ALA A 91 5.62 -4.02 8.88
N SER A 92 5.78 -2.95 9.66
CA SER A 92 6.53 -2.92 10.92
C SER A 92 5.71 -2.16 11.95
N PRO A 93 4.80 -2.84 12.68
CA PRO A 93 3.92 -2.20 13.64
C PRO A 93 4.69 -1.53 14.78
N GLN A 94 4.36 -0.29 15.10
CA GLN A 94 4.90 0.47 16.23
C GLN A 94 3.79 1.27 16.90
N ASP A 95 3.88 1.44 18.20
CA ASP A 95 2.96 2.30 18.94
C ASP A 95 3.16 3.79 18.62
N CYS A 96 4.37 4.16 18.21
CA CYS A 96 4.74 5.53 17.89
C CYS A 96 5.87 5.52 16.86
N TYR A 97 5.57 6.00 15.66
CA TYR A 97 6.58 6.21 14.60
C TYR A 97 7.25 7.57 14.81
N LYS A 98 8.42 7.57 15.43
CA LYS A 98 9.17 8.79 15.69
C LYS A 98 9.80 9.36 14.44
N VAL A 99 9.80 10.69 14.34
CA VAL A 99 10.40 11.46 13.25
C VAL A 99 11.32 12.51 13.85
N GLU A 100 12.62 12.28 13.72
CA GLU A 100 13.63 13.21 14.22
C GLU A 100 13.85 14.37 13.24
N THR A 101 14.23 15.52 13.76
CA THR A 101 14.54 16.70 12.94
C THR A 101 15.69 16.40 11.98
N GLY A 102 15.51 16.75 10.71
CA GLY A 102 16.48 16.50 9.64
C GLY A 102 16.48 15.07 9.09
N SER A 103 15.60 14.21 9.59
CA SER A 103 15.42 12.83 9.12
C SER A 103 14.06 12.61 8.49
N ALA A 104 13.92 11.53 7.74
CA ALA A 104 12.65 11.03 7.24
C ALA A 104 12.37 9.64 7.82
N THR A 105 11.13 9.42 8.26
CA THR A 105 10.65 8.11 8.69
C THR A 105 9.66 7.59 7.66
N THR A 106 9.89 6.39 7.12
CA THR A 106 8.96 5.75 6.19
C THR A 106 8.13 4.72 6.91
N VAL A 107 6.83 4.88 6.84
CA VAL A 107 5.82 3.97 7.40
C VAL A 107 5.11 3.27 6.26
N THR A 108 5.19 1.94 6.21
CA THR A 108 4.56 1.14 5.16
C THR A 108 3.38 0.37 5.73
N PHE A 109 2.23 0.47 5.06
CA PHE A 109 1.02 -0.24 5.44
C PHE A 109 0.16 -0.60 4.23
N THR A 110 -0.74 -1.56 4.41
CA THR A 110 -1.81 -1.90 3.46
C THR A 110 -3.14 -1.39 4.01
N ALA A 111 -3.88 -0.64 3.19
CA ALA A 111 -5.19 -0.12 3.52
C ALA A 111 -6.27 -1.16 3.17
N GLN A 112 -6.66 -2.01 4.13
CA GLN A 112 -7.57 -3.14 3.86
C GLN A 112 -9.04 -2.77 3.92
N THR A 113 -9.44 -1.97 4.89
CA THR A 113 -10.86 -1.69 5.13
C THR A 113 -11.17 -0.23 4.85
N PRO A 114 -12.19 0.08 4.04
CA PRO A 114 -12.65 1.45 3.83
C PRO A 114 -13.08 2.11 5.13
N GLY A 115 -12.83 3.40 5.25
CA GLY A 115 -13.22 4.18 6.42
C GLY A 115 -12.26 5.33 6.70
N THR A 116 -12.54 6.05 7.77
CA THR A 116 -11.70 7.14 8.27
C THR A 116 -10.92 6.66 9.47
N TYR A 117 -9.62 6.90 9.46
CA TYR A 117 -8.69 6.52 10.53
C TYR A 117 -8.04 7.77 11.10
N SER A 118 -8.20 7.99 12.39
CA SER A 118 -7.50 9.07 13.07
C SER A 118 -6.04 8.70 13.32
N PHE A 119 -5.16 9.67 13.21
CA PHE A 119 -3.80 9.58 13.73
C PHE A 119 -3.46 10.83 14.54
N LYS A 120 -2.49 10.72 15.42
CA LYS A 120 -2.08 11.80 16.32
C LYS A 120 -0.60 11.80 16.58
N CYS A 121 -0.08 12.95 17.01
CA CYS A 121 1.28 13.03 17.54
C CYS A 121 1.39 12.22 18.83
N CYS A 122 2.45 11.41 18.94
CA CYS A 122 2.75 10.55 20.09
C CYS A 122 4.04 10.95 20.82
N VAL A 123 4.72 11.99 20.36
CA VAL A 123 5.88 12.59 21.04
C VAL A 123 5.47 13.95 21.58
N SER A 124 5.79 14.26 22.84
CA SER A 124 5.47 15.56 23.43
C SER A 124 6.20 16.68 22.67
N CYS A 125 5.46 17.42 21.87
CA CYS A 125 5.99 18.45 20.98
C CYS A 125 5.66 19.90 21.41
N GLY A 126 5.11 20.09 22.61
CA GLY A 126 4.77 21.39 23.18
C GLY A 126 3.31 21.50 23.61
N MET A 127 2.85 22.71 24.01
CA MET A 127 1.53 22.92 24.61
C MET A 127 0.35 22.59 23.68
N GLY A 128 0.53 22.62 22.35
CA GLY A 128 -0.48 22.23 21.36
C GLY A 128 -0.48 20.75 20.99
N HIS A 129 0.33 19.91 21.63
CA HIS A 129 0.47 18.48 21.34
C HIS A 129 -0.88 17.74 21.29
N GLY A 130 -1.78 17.99 22.23
CA GLY A 130 -3.10 17.34 22.25
C GLY A 130 -4.01 17.66 21.07
N ARG A 131 -3.73 18.74 20.33
CA ARG A 131 -4.46 19.15 19.11
C ARG A 131 -3.85 18.61 17.82
N MET A 132 -2.60 18.16 17.86
CA MET A 132 -1.86 17.67 16.69
C MET A 132 -2.37 16.31 16.24
N LYS A 133 -3.35 16.33 15.35
CA LYS A 133 -4.10 15.16 14.84
C LYS A 133 -4.33 15.30 13.35
N GLY A 134 -4.48 14.15 12.68
CA GLY A 134 -4.83 14.09 11.28
C GLY A 134 -5.79 12.93 10.98
N LYS A 135 -6.19 12.83 9.72
CA LYS A 135 -7.11 11.82 9.21
C LYS A 135 -6.52 11.13 7.98
N LEU A 136 -6.66 9.81 7.95
CA LEU A 136 -6.44 8.98 6.78
C LEU A 136 -7.80 8.42 6.34
N ILE A 137 -8.15 8.60 5.07
CA ILE A 137 -9.39 8.11 4.48
C ILE A 137 -9.05 7.02 3.50
N VAL A 138 -9.55 5.81 3.76
CA VAL A 138 -9.50 4.68 2.84
C VAL A 138 -10.80 4.67 2.05
N GLU A 139 -10.69 4.92 0.76
CA GLU A 139 -11.81 4.93 -0.17
C GLU A 139 -11.98 3.54 -0.80
N PRO A 140 -13.24 3.09 -1.05
CA PRO A 140 -13.50 1.85 -1.76
C PRO A 140 -12.86 1.76 -3.13
#